data_7c94f21eb71ea3e7f8a89faaee98839d
#
_entry.id   7c94f21eb71ea3e7f8a89faaee98839d
#
_cell.length_a   1.000
_cell.length_b   1.000
_cell.length_c   1.000
_cell.angle_alpha   90.00
_cell.angle_beta   90.00
_cell.angle_gamma   90.00
#
_symmetry.space_group_name_H-M   'P 1'
#
loop_
_entity.id
_entity.type
_entity.pdbx_description
1 polymer ?
#
loop_
_entity_poly.entity_id
_entity_poly.type
_entity_poly.pdbx_seq_one_letter_code
_entity_poly.pdbx_strand_id
1 'polypeptide(L)'
;KASYEYYLNDSPSITDQEYDDYYSELLRLEEAYPELKREDSPTIRVGGEALSKFEKVEHKTPMLSFDDIFNEDEIIAFDERIRKSINNPTYTVEPKMDGLSGSLIYEKGLLVRVATRGNGLVGENITANGKTIKSIPLRLKKDIDIEVRGEIYMSKASFEKSNKEREVNGEALFANPRNAAAGSVRQLDSKITAKRNLDFMAYFIPNPKDYGIKTQDESLKFLRELGFVTNYKLNTIASNAEEIIRDIKLLGEIRKSLPYEIDGVVLKVNNLEDEDRLGYTARVPR
;
A
#
# COMPACT_ATOMS: atom_id res chain seq x y z
N LYS A 1 1.69 2.36 19.51
CA LYS A 1 0.30 2.12 19.91
C LYS A 1 -0.62 3.20 19.33
N ALA A 2 -0.47 4.48 19.68
CA ALA A 2 -1.34 5.57 19.24
C ALA A 2 -1.50 5.66 17.70
N SER A 3 -0.41 5.60 16.94
CA SER A 3 -0.46 5.59 15.47
C SER A 3 -1.22 4.39 14.93
N TYR A 4 -1.10 3.22 15.56
CA TYR A 4 -1.84 2.02 15.18
C TYR A 4 -3.34 2.19 15.41
N GLU A 5 -3.73 2.70 16.55
CA GLU A 5 -5.13 2.96 16.91
C GLU A 5 -5.77 3.99 15.98
N TYR A 6 -5.01 5.03 15.60
CA TYR A 6 -5.45 6.05 14.65
C TYR A 6 -5.64 5.49 13.23
N TYR A 7 -4.60 4.80 12.69
CA TYR A 7 -4.59 4.39 11.27
C TYR A 7 -5.29 3.07 10.99
N LEU A 8 -5.27 2.10 11.93
CA LEU A 8 -5.88 0.80 11.70
C LEU A 8 -7.25 0.62 12.35
N ASN A 9 -7.43 1.13 13.55
CA ASN A 9 -8.67 0.91 14.29
C ASN A 9 -9.67 2.05 14.10
N ASP A 10 -9.26 3.18 13.51
CA ASP A 10 -10.08 4.40 13.40
C ASP A 10 -10.70 4.80 14.75
N SER A 11 -9.97 4.53 15.83
CA SER A 11 -10.39 4.70 17.22
C SER A 11 -9.19 5.06 18.09
N PRO A 12 -8.70 6.30 18.01
CA PRO A 12 -7.58 6.77 18.80
C PRO A 12 -7.95 6.78 20.29
N SER A 13 -7.04 6.27 21.12
CA SER A 13 -7.18 6.28 22.59
C SER A 13 -6.67 7.56 23.25
N ILE A 14 -6.02 8.43 22.49
CA ILE A 14 -5.50 9.73 22.91
C ILE A 14 -5.88 10.81 21.91
N THR A 15 -5.94 12.06 22.37
CA THR A 15 -6.18 13.24 21.52
C THR A 15 -4.93 13.59 20.70
N ASP A 16 -5.11 14.39 19.65
CA ASP A 16 -4.00 14.89 18.85
C ASP A 16 -3.01 15.71 19.71
N GLN A 17 -3.52 16.50 20.66
CA GLN A 17 -2.68 17.27 21.57
C GLN A 17 -1.84 16.36 22.47
N GLU A 18 -2.42 15.34 23.06
CA GLU A 18 -1.69 14.35 23.86
C GLU A 18 -0.63 13.61 23.05
N TYR A 19 -0.93 13.31 21.77
CA TYR A 19 0.06 12.72 20.86
C TYR A 19 1.24 13.66 20.62
N ASP A 20 0.99 14.93 20.36
CA ASP A 20 2.02 15.94 20.13
C ASP A 20 2.88 16.18 21.40
N ASP A 21 2.27 16.17 22.58
CA ASP A 21 2.97 16.29 23.86
C ASP A 21 3.91 15.09 24.08
N TYR A 22 3.44 13.86 23.86
CA TYR A 22 4.28 12.65 23.94
C TYR A 22 5.38 12.63 22.90
N TYR A 23 5.11 13.10 21.68
CA TYR A 23 6.10 13.17 20.62
C TYR A 23 7.21 14.18 20.96
N SER A 24 6.84 15.33 21.50
CA SER A 24 7.78 16.37 21.93
C SER A 24 8.65 15.90 23.10
N GLU A 25 8.06 15.20 24.07
CA GLU A 25 8.80 14.62 25.18
C GLU A 25 9.76 13.51 24.71
N LEU A 26 9.34 12.68 23.76
CA LEU A 26 10.20 11.65 23.17
C LEU A 26 11.41 12.26 22.47
N LEU A 27 11.22 13.35 21.69
CA LEU A 27 12.33 14.08 21.07
C LEU A 27 13.32 14.58 22.11
N ARG A 28 12.83 15.20 23.19
CA ARG A 28 13.66 15.71 24.28
C ARG A 28 14.48 14.61 24.97
N LEU A 29 13.86 13.44 25.20
CA LEU A 29 14.53 12.29 25.81
C LEU A 29 15.59 11.68 24.88
N GLU A 30 15.32 11.57 23.58
CA GLU A 30 16.28 11.06 22.60
C GLU A 30 17.46 12.01 22.37
N GLU A 31 17.26 13.33 22.53
CA GLU A 31 18.36 14.30 22.55
C GLU A 31 19.22 14.18 23.81
N ALA A 32 18.58 13.99 24.97
CA ALA A 32 19.30 13.86 26.26
C ALA A 32 20.03 12.51 26.37
N TYR A 33 19.51 11.46 25.76
CA TYR A 33 20.01 10.08 25.84
C TYR A 33 20.08 9.43 24.45
N PRO A 34 21.00 9.86 23.57
CA PRO A 34 21.08 9.35 22.18
C PRO A 34 21.28 7.84 22.08
N GLU A 35 21.92 7.24 23.08
CA GLU A 35 22.15 5.79 23.16
C GLU A 35 20.88 4.95 23.35
N LEU A 36 19.80 5.56 23.80
CA LEU A 36 18.51 4.90 23.96
C LEU A 36 17.60 5.06 22.74
N LYS A 37 18.01 5.84 21.75
CA LYS A 37 17.24 6.06 20.54
C LYS A 37 17.10 4.76 19.73
N ARG A 38 15.85 4.40 19.44
CA ARG A 38 15.55 3.15 18.71
C ARG A 38 15.44 3.38 17.21
N GLU A 39 15.80 2.36 16.43
CA GLU A 39 15.69 2.39 14.96
C GLU A 39 14.23 2.46 14.44
N ASP A 40 13.26 2.14 15.29
CA ASP A 40 11.83 2.20 15.00
C ASP A 40 11.14 3.40 15.70
N SER A 41 11.90 4.35 16.23
CA SER A 41 11.32 5.54 16.83
C SER A 41 10.50 6.37 15.82
N PRO A 42 9.30 6.85 16.17
CA PRO A 42 8.54 7.74 15.28
C PRO A 42 9.29 9.03 14.93
N THR A 43 10.30 9.42 15.70
CA THR A 43 11.11 10.63 15.47
C THR A 43 12.03 10.51 14.25
N ILE A 44 12.33 9.29 13.77
CA ILE A 44 13.15 9.10 12.58
C ILE A 44 12.36 9.17 11.27
N ARG A 45 11.03 9.30 11.33
CA ARG A 45 10.19 9.33 10.12
C ARG A 45 10.53 10.50 9.19
N VAL A 46 10.88 11.63 9.76
CA VAL A 46 11.24 12.83 8.99
C VAL A 46 12.60 13.29 9.45
N GLY A 47 13.57 13.28 8.54
CA GLY A 47 14.94 13.71 8.88
C GLY A 47 15.93 13.39 7.78
N GLY A 48 17.18 13.69 8.05
CA GLY A 48 18.29 13.52 7.11
C GLY A 48 18.47 14.70 6.15
N GLU A 49 19.58 14.67 5.43
CA GLU A 49 19.89 15.62 4.37
C GLU A 49 19.14 15.25 3.10
N ALA A 50 18.89 16.24 2.24
CA ALA A 50 18.30 16.01 0.92
C ALA A 50 19.23 15.13 0.07
N LEU A 51 18.65 14.16 -0.64
CA LEU A 51 19.38 13.27 -1.53
C LEU A 51 19.80 14.01 -2.81
N SER A 52 20.92 13.60 -3.38
CA SER A 52 21.31 14.08 -4.72
C SER A 52 20.61 13.32 -5.85
N LYS A 53 20.26 12.05 -5.61
CA LYS A 53 19.56 11.16 -6.54
C LYS A 53 18.96 9.97 -5.80
N PHE A 54 18.04 9.25 -6.47
CA PHE A 54 17.54 7.95 -6.01
C PHE A 54 18.42 6.82 -6.54
N GLU A 55 18.78 5.89 -5.66
CA GLU A 55 19.46 4.67 -6.04
C GLU A 55 18.50 3.71 -6.75
N LYS A 56 19.02 2.93 -7.69
CA LYS A 56 18.26 1.85 -8.33
C LYS A 56 18.20 0.63 -7.43
N VAL A 57 17.04 -0.04 -7.45
CA VAL A 57 16.78 -1.26 -6.67
C VAL A 57 16.23 -2.33 -7.61
N GLU A 58 16.89 -3.49 -7.65
CA GLU A 58 16.36 -4.67 -8.31
C GLU A 58 15.35 -5.39 -7.40
N HIS A 59 14.20 -5.75 -7.95
CA HIS A 59 13.20 -6.53 -7.24
C HIS A 59 13.56 -8.01 -7.30
N LYS A 60 13.64 -8.69 -6.14
CA LYS A 60 13.89 -10.15 -6.07
C LYS A 60 12.80 -10.95 -6.78
N THR A 61 11.55 -10.50 -6.63
CA THR A 61 10.40 -11.02 -7.36
C THR A 61 9.85 -9.91 -8.25
N PRO A 62 9.66 -10.12 -9.55
CA PRO A 62 9.11 -9.09 -10.45
C PRO A 62 7.79 -8.53 -9.94
N MET A 63 7.57 -7.23 -10.11
CA MET A 63 6.30 -6.56 -9.84
C MET A 63 5.47 -6.56 -11.13
N LEU A 64 4.69 -7.63 -11.32
CA LEU A 64 3.88 -7.84 -12.51
C LEU A 64 2.72 -6.84 -12.61
N SER A 65 2.21 -6.64 -13.82
CA SER A 65 0.94 -5.96 -14.08
C SER A 65 -0.19 -6.98 -14.12
N PHE A 66 -1.43 -6.51 -14.17
CA PHE A 66 -2.60 -7.34 -14.46
C PHE A 66 -3.06 -7.10 -15.90
N ASP A 67 -3.77 -8.08 -16.47
CA ASP A 67 -4.54 -7.87 -17.70
C ASP A 67 -5.79 -7.07 -17.39
N ASP A 68 -6.19 -6.20 -18.32
CA ASP A 68 -7.38 -5.38 -18.17
C ASP A 68 -8.61 -6.13 -18.70
N ILE A 69 -9.72 -6.00 -17.96
CA ILE A 69 -11.05 -6.48 -18.31
C ILE A 69 -11.98 -5.25 -18.34
N PHE A 70 -12.75 -5.07 -19.41
CA PHE A 70 -13.51 -3.84 -19.64
C PHE A 70 -15.03 -3.99 -19.57
N ASN A 71 -15.56 -5.23 -19.59
CA ASN A 71 -16.99 -5.48 -19.62
C ASN A 71 -17.38 -6.79 -18.95
N GLU A 72 -18.69 -6.99 -18.75
CA GLU A 72 -19.24 -8.16 -18.07
C GLU A 72 -18.99 -9.47 -18.84
N ASP A 73 -19.03 -9.44 -20.19
CA ASP A 73 -18.79 -10.62 -21.00
C ASP A 73 -17.35 -11.15 -20.84
N GLU A 74 -16.38 -10.25 -20.69
CA GLU A 74 -15.00 -10.61 -20.41
C GLU A 74 -14.82 -11.21 -19.01
N ILE A 75 -15.59 -10.76 -18.01
CA ILE A 75 -15.61 -11.37 -16.66
C ILE A 75 -16.16 -12.79 -16.73
N ILE A 76 -17.24 -13.00 -17.47
CA ILE A 76 -17.82 -14.33 -17.70
C ILE A 76 -16.79 -15.24 -18.39
N ALA A 77 -16.17 -14.76 -19.46
CA ALA A 77 -15.14 -15.49 -20.18
C ALA A 77 -13.92 -15.81 -19.32
N PHE A 78 -13.54 -14.89 -18.40
CA PHE A 78 -12.48 -15.12 -17.42
C PHE A 78 -12.84 -16.28 -16.47
N ASP A 79 -14.02 -16.27 -15.85
CA ASP A 79 -14.46 -17.34 -14.95
C ASP A 79 -14.58 -18.68 -15.69
N GLU A 80 -15.15 -18.71 -16.90
CA GLU A 80 -15.22 -19.91 -17.73
C GLU A 80 -13.83 -20.47 -18.06
N ARG A 81 -12.87 -19.61 -18.37
CA ARG A 81 -11.47 -20.01 -18.64
C ARG A 81 -10.84 -20.67 -17.42
N ILE A 82 -11.00 -20.06 -16.23
CA ILE A 82 -10.46 -20.59 -14.98
C ILE A 82 -11.09 -21.96 -14.67
N ARG A 83 -12.40 -22.12 -14.83
CA ARG A 83 -13.13 -23.36 -14.57
C ARG A 83 -12.75 -24.54 -15.45
N LYS A 84 -12.09 -24.29 -16.57
CA LYS A 84 -11.53 -25.38 -17.41
C LYS A 84 -10.38 -26.11 -16.70
N SER A 85 -9.68 -25.45 -15.79
CA SER A 85 -8.50 -25.99 -15.10
C SER A 85 -8.71 -26.16 -13.60
N ILE A 86 -9.62 -25.40 -13.00
CA ILE A 86 -9.84 -25.33 -11.56
C ILE A 86 -11.30 -25.67 -11.23
N ASN A 87 -11.50 -26.59 -10.30
CA ASN A 87 -12.82 -26.94 -9.80
C ASN A 87 -13.22 -25.98 -8.68
N ASN A 88 -14.42 -25.39 -8.77
CA ASN A 88 -14.98 -24.49 -7.75
C ASN A 88 -14.03 -23.34 -7.36
N PRO A 89 -13.53 -22.54 -8.33
CA PRO A 89 -12.65 -21.44 -8.01
C PRO A 89 -13.37 -20.39 -7.16
N THR A 90 -12.61 -19.72 -6.30
CA THR A 90 -13.03 -18.49 -5.62
C THR A 90 -12.09 -17.36 -6.00
N TYR A 91 -12.61 -16.14 -5.95
CA TYR A 91 -11.91 -14.94 -6.37
C TYR A 91 -11.96 -13.90 -5.27
N THR A 92 -10.88 -13.18 -5.05
CA THR A 92 -10.94 -11.92 -4.30
C THR A 92 -11.29 -10.79 -5.26
N VAL A 93 -12.20 -9.92 -4.82
CA VAL A 93 -12.61 -8.70 -5.52
C VAL A 93 -12.12 -7.54 -4.67
N GLU A 94 -11.12 -6.82 -5.15
CA GLU A 94 -10.38 -5.82 -4.38
C GLU A 94 -10.45 -4.46 -5.09
N PRO A 95 -10.69 -3.34 -4.38
CA PRO A 95 -10.59 -2.02 -4.99
C PRO A 95 -9.18 -1.78 -5.55
N LYS A 96 -9.10 -1.30 -6.79
CA LYS A 96 -7.83 -0.90 -7.41
C LYS A 96 -7.52 0.54 -7.02
N MET A 97 -6.59 0.70 -6.09
CA MET A 97 -6.16 2.01 -5.61
C MET A 97 -5.48 2.80 -6.72
N ASP A 98 -5.81 4.08 -6.83
CA ASP A 98 -5.19 5.00 -7.79
C ASP A 98 -4.02 5.76 -7.18
N GLY A 99 -2.84 5.20 -7.30
CA GLY A 99 -1.59 5.73 -6.76
C GLY A 99 -0.37 5.20 -7.50
N LEU A 100 0.66 4.82 -6.75
CA LEU A 100 1.84 4.14 -7.29
C LEU A 100 2.20 2.95 -6.41
N SER A 101 2.56 1.86 -7.07
CA SER A 101 2.93 0.63 -6.37
C SER A 101 4.28 0.78 -5.67
N GLY A 102 4.34 0.34 -4.42
CA GLY A 102 5.52 0.30 -3.60
C GLY A 102 5.82 -1.10 -3.07
N SER A 103 7.11 -1.40 -2.94
CA SER A 103 7.64 -2.60 -2.29
C SER A 103 8.32 -2.22 -0.99
N LEU A 104 7.91 -2.82 0.11
CA LEU A 104 8.46 -2.63 1.45
C LEU A 104 9.21 -3.88 1.87
N ILE A 105 10.46 -3.75 2.29
CA ILE A 105 11.27 -4.84 2.83
C ILE A 105 11.44 -4.65 4.32
N TYR A 106 11.13 -5.69 5.07
CA TYR A 106 11.32 -5.78 6.52
C TYR A 106 12.32 -6.89 6.84
N GLU A 107 13.23 -6.63 7.77
CA GLU A 107 14.16 -7.59 8.35
C GLU A 107 13.95 -7.61 9.86
N LYS A 108 13.68 -8.79 10.42
CA LYS A 108 13.33 -8.96 11.85
C LYS A 108 12.28 -7.96 12.33
N GLY A 109 11.28 -7.72 11.48
CA GLY A 109 10.20 -6.80 11.75
C GLY A 109 10.51 -5.31 11.55
N LEU A 110 11.76 -4.91 11.26
CA LEU A 110 12.15 -3.52 11.01
C LEU A 110 12.09 -3.17 9.53
N LEU A 111 11.55 -2.01 9.19
CA LEU A 111 11.56 -1.47 7.83
C LEU A 111 12.98 -1.12 7.42
N VAL A 112 13.51 -1.82 6.41
CA VAL A 112 14.86 -1.57 5.89
C VAL A 112 14.86 -0.90 4.52
N ARG A 113 13.80 -1.06 3.71
CA ARG A 113 13.72 -0.47 2.38
C ARG A 113 12.30 -0.23 1.89
N VAL A 114 12.12 0.89 1.21
CA VAL A 114 10.94 1.19 0.40
C VAL A 114 11.41 1.47 -1.03
N ALA A 115 10.82 0.80 -2.01
CA ALA A 115 11.15 0.98 -3.42
C ALA A 115 9.90 1.19 -4.26
N THR A 116 10.01 1.99 -5.32
CA THR A 116 8.97 2.10 -6.34
C THR A 116 8.98 0.86 -7.23
N ARG A 117 7.87 0.59 -7.92
CA ARG A 117 7.78 -0.49 -8.89
C ARG A 117 8.80 -0.31 -10.05
N GLY A 118 8.97 0.93 -10.54
CA GLY A 118 9.75 1.21 -11.73
C GLY A 118 9.18 0.48 -12.95
N ASN A 119 10.03 -0.23 -13.69
CA ASN A 119 9.62 -1.07 -14.82
C ASN A 119 9.16 -2.49 -14.43
N GLY A 120 9.03 -2.75 -13.13
CA GLY A 120 8.67 -4.06 -12.57
C GLY A 120 9.86 -4.94 -12.20
N LEU A 121 11.04 -4.71 -12.77
CA LEU A 121 12.29 -5.41 -12.46
C LEU A 121 13.23 -4.51 -11.63
N VAL A 122 13.29 -3.24 -11.96
CA VAL A 122 14.13 -2.23 -11.30
C VAL A 122 13.29 -1.02 -10.95
N GLY A 123 13.30 -0.64 -9.68
CA GLY A 123 12.68 0.56 -9.15
C GLY A 123 13.69 1.55 -8.58
N GLU A 124 13.19 2.53 -7.85
CA GLU A 124 13.99 3.54 -7.14
C GLU A 124 13.87 3.35 -5.64
N ASN A 125 14.98 3.46 -4.92
CA ASN A 125 15.01 3.45 -3.46
C ASN A 125 14.46 4.76 -2.92
N ILE A 126 13.27 4.72 -2.35
CA ILE A 126 12.58 5.87 -1.76
C ILE A 126 12.42 5.72 -0.25
N THR A 127 13.32 5.00 0.41
CA THR A 127 13.18 4.65 1.84
C THR A 127 13.02 5.88 2.73
N ALA A 128 13.80 6.94 2.52
CA ALA A 128 13.68 8.17 3.29
C ALA A 128 12.27 8.79 3.16
N ASN A 129 11.72 8.83 1.96
CA ASN A 129 10.37 9.34 1.71
C ASN A 129 9.29 8.37 2.21
N GLY A 130 9.49 7.06 2.04
CA GLY A 130 8.58 6.03 2.54
C GLY A 130 8.42 6.07 4.07
N LYS A 131 9.49 6.34 4.80
CA LYS A 131 9.45 6.49 6.27
C LYS A 131 8.58 7.66 6.74
N THR A 132 8.36 8.67 5.91
CA THR A 132 7.46 9.80 6.23
C THR A 132 5.99 9.41 6.20
N ILE A 133 5.64 8.32 5.53
CA ILE A 133 4.26 7.82 5.39
C ILE A 133 3.86 7.12 6.67
N LYS A 134 2.97 7.75 7.45
CA LYS A 134 2.62 7.30 8.80
C LYS A 134 1.90 5.95 8.83
N SER A 135 1.18 5.58 7.76
CA SER A 135 0.53 4.28 7.60
C SER A 135 1.49 3.14 7.21
N ILE A 136 2.76 3.43 6.91
CA ILE A 136 3.82 2.42 6.79
C ILE A 136 4.42 2.16 8.17
N PRO A 137 4.30 0.93 8.73
CA PRO A 137 4.92 0.60 10.00
C PRO A 137 6.45 0.67 9.90
N LEU A 138 7.13 1.35 10.82
CA LEU A 138 8.58 1.26 10.96
C LEU A 138 8.99 -0.07 11.58
N ARG A 139 8.13 -0.65 12.42
CA ARG A 139 8.25 -1.98 12.99
C ARG A 139 6.93 -2.73 12.85
N LEU A 140 7.00 -3.96 12.37
CA LEU A 140 5.87 -4.88 12.35
C LEU A 140 5.55 -5.41 13.77
N LYS A 141 4.35 -5.92 13.95
CA LYS A 141 3.93 -6.60 15.19
C LYS A 141 4.58 -7.97 15.40
N LYS A 142 5.24 -8.51 14.37
CA LYS A 142 6.00 -9.77 14.41
C LYS A 142 7.42 -9.50 13.93
N ASP A 143 8.41 -10.11 14.58
CA ASP A 143 9.82 -10.00 14.20
C ASP A 143 10.14 -11.01 13.09
N ILE A 144 9.71 -10.71 11.87
CA ILE A 144 9.87 -11.55 10.68
C ILE A 144 10.52 -10.77 9.54
N ASP A 145 11.14 -11.52 8.63
CA ASP A 145 11.62 -11.03 7.35
C ASP A 145 10.48 -11.18 6.34
N ILE A 146 10.08 -10.09 5.69
CA ILE A 146 8.98 -10.12 4.72
C ILE A 146 9.09 -8.97 3.72
N GLU A 147 8.70 -9.24 2.47
CA GLU A 147 8.34 -8.22 1.49
C GLU A 147 6.83 -8.01 1.49
N VAL A 148 6.41 -6.75 1.58
CA VAL A 148 5.01 -6.34 1.49
C VAL A 148 4.85 -5.37 0.33
N ARG A 149 3.86 -5.57 -0.51
CA ARG A 149 3.51 -4.66 -1.61
C ARG A 149 2.17 -4.02 -1.37
N GLY A 150 2.07 -2.79 -1.84
CA GLY A 150 0.86 -2.00 -1.70
C GLY A 150 0.91 -0.74 -2.57
N GLU A 151 -0.09 0.09 -2.41
CA GLU A 151 -0.20 1.35 -3.13
C GLU A 151 0.12 2.52 -2.21
N ILE A 152 1.04 3.38 -2.64
CA ILE A 152 1.25 4.69 -2.07
C ILE A 152 0.27 5.63 -2.77
N TYR A 153 -0.56 6.32 -2.01
CA TYR A 153 -1.62 7.17 -2.56
C TYR A 153 -1.80 8.46 -1.76
N MET A 154 -2.48 9.40 -2.35
CA MET A 154 -2.88 10.64 -1.70
C MET A 154 -4.40 10.64 -1.54
N SER A 155 -4.91 10.88 -0.32
CA SER A 155 -6.34 11.03 -0.08
C SER A 155 -6.89 12.26 -0.80
N LYS A 156 -8.20 12.28 -1.05
CA LYS A 156 -8.90 13.44 -1.64
C LYS A 156 -8.67 14.70 -0.81
N ALA A 157 -8.75 14.59 0.52
CA ALA A 157 -8.51 15.73 1.42
C ALA A 157 -7.07 16.26 1.36
N SER A 158 -6.07 15.36 1.35
CA SER A 158 -4.66 15.76 1.20
C SER A 158 -4.36 16.37 -0.16
N PHE A 159 -5.01 15.88 -1.21
CA PHE A 159 -4.90 16.43 -2.57
C PHE A 159 -5.44 17.86 -2.64
N GLU A 160 -6.64 18.09 -2.13
CA GLU A 160 -7.24 19.44 -2.09
C GLU A 160 -6.37 20.41 -1.27
N LYS A 161 -5.90 19.98 -0.10
CA LYS A 161 -5.01 20.79 0.74
C LYS A 161 -3.71 21.12 0.02
N SER A 162 -3.07 20.14 -0.61
CA SER A 162 -1.82 20.35 -1.35
C SER A 162 -2.00 21.32 -2.51
N ASN A 163 -3.10 21.23 -3.25
CA ASN A 163 -3.37 22.14 -4.35
C ASN A 163 -3.69 23.57 -3.89
N LYS A 164 -4.40 23.74 -2.76
CA LYS A 164 -4.59 25.07 -2.16
C LYS A 164 -3.27 25.73 -1.76
N GLU A 165 -2.36 24.98 -1.16
CA GLU A 165 -1.01 25.48 -0.79
C GLU A 165 -0.22 25.87 -2.04
N ARG A 166 -0.26 25.06 -3.11
CA ARG A 166 0.41 25.35 -4.38
C ARG A 166 -0.16 26.59 -5.06
N GLU A 167 -1.47 26.75 -5.06
CA GLU A 167 -2.14 27.94 -5.59
C GLU A 167 -1.68 29.22 -4.89
N VAL A 168 -1.64 29.21 -3.54
CA VAL A 168 -1.15 30.34 -2.76
C VAL A 168 0.32 30.66 -3.07
N ASN A 169 1.14 29.66 -3.35
CA ASN A 169 2.56 29.78 -3.67
C ASN A 169 2.80 30.10 -5.16
N GLY A 170 1.76 30.17 -5.99
CA GLY A 170 1.89 30.41 -7.44
C GLY A 170 2.51 29.23 -8.19
N GLU A 171 2.41 28.01 -7.65
CA GLU A 171 2.93 26.80 -8.24
C GLU A 171 1.86 26.12 -9.13
N ALA A 172 2.31 25.35 -10.14
CA ALA A 172 1.40 24.56 -10.96
C ALA A 172 0.65 23.50 -10.11
N LEU A 173 -0.66 23.40 -10.28
CA LEU A 173 -1.49 22.45 -9.54
C LEU A 173 -1.23 21.01 -10.00
N PHE A 174 -1.40 20.06 -9.08
CA PHE A 174 -1.44 18.65 -9.44
C PHE A 174 -2.73 18.35 -10.21
N ALA A 175 -2.62 17.56 -11.27
CA ALA A 175 -3.75 17.21 -12.13
C ALA A 175 -4.75 16.25 -11.45
N ASN A 176 -4.24 15.32 -10.65
CA ASN A 176 -5.03 14.31 -9.93
C ASN A 176 -4.24 13.75 -8.72
N PRO A 177 -4.90 13.02 -7.80
CA PRO A 177 -4.25 12.44 -6.62
C PRO A 177 -3.09 11.49 -6.95
N ARG A 178 -3.17 10.70 -8.02
CA ARG A 178 -2.09 9.80 -8.46
C ARG A 178 -0.83 10.59 -8.84
N ASN A 179 -0.97 11.61 -9.67
CA ASN A 179 0.16 12.46 -10.06
C ASN A 179 0.74 13.20 -8.86
N ALA A 180 -0.11 13.65 -7.94
CA ALA A 180 0.31 14.28 -6.69
C ALA A 180 1.11 13.31 -5.82
N ALA A 181 0.67 12.07 -5.66
CA ALA A 181 1.38 11.05 -4.91
C ALA A 181 2.74 10.71 -5.56
N ALA A 182 2.76 10.48 -6.88
CA ALA A 182 3.98 10.16 -7.63
C ALA A 182 5.01 11.31 -7.56
N GLY A 183 4.59 12.55 -7.73
CA GLY A 183 5.46 13.72 -7.60
C GLY A 183 5.95 13.94 -6.17
N SER A 184 5.13 13.64 -5.17
CA SER A 184 5.46 13.84 -3.77
C SER A 184 6.42 12.77 -3.22
N VAL A 185 6.29 11.52 -3.65
CA VAL A 185 7.16 10.42 -3.18
C VAL A 185 8.54 10.46 -3.82
N ARG A 186 8.70 11.16 -4.93
CA ARG A 186 9.96 11.32 -5.66
C ARG A 186 10.66 12.66 -5.38
N GLN A 187 10.41 13.28 -4.23
CA GLN A 187 11.14 14.44 -3.76
C GLN A 187 12.50 14.02 -3.16
N LEU A 188 13.55 14.74 -3.52
CA LEU A 188 14.89 14.47 -2.97
C LEU A 188 14.98 14.85 -1.48
N ASP A 189 14.20 15.83 -1.04
CA ASP A 189 14.05 16.19 0.37
C ASP A 189 12.79 15.53 0.96
N SER A 190 12.98 14.60 1.87
CA SER A 190 11.89 13.88 2.54
C SER A 190 10.97 14.78 3.37
N LYS A 191 11.42 15.96 3.78
CA LYS A 191 10.59 16.96 4.48
C LYS A 191 9.46 17.48 3.59
N ILE A 192 9.69 17.57 2.28
CA ILE A 192 8.65 17.93 1.31
C ILE A 192 7.62 16.81 1.21
N THR A 193 8.07 15.56 1.09
CA THR A 193 7.18 14.38 1.08
C THR A 193 6.33 14.32 2.34
N ALA A 194 6.91 14.56 3.51
CA ALA A 194 6.21 14.52 4.80
C ALA A 194 5.00 15.47 4.84
N LYS A 195 5.12 16.67 4.26
CA LYS A 195 4.02 17.66 4.22
C LYS A 195 2.85 17.24 3.33
N ARG A 196 3.04 16.27 2.45
CA ARG A 196 2.01 15.82 1.50
C ARG A 196 1.01 14.84 2.11
N ASN A 197 1.27 14.32 3.31
CA ASN A 197 0.39 13.37 4.01
C ASN A 197 -0.04 12.20 3.12
N LEU A 198 0.95 11.50 2.53
CA LEU A 198 0.69 10.30 1.75
C LEU A 198 0.28 9.14 2.67
N ASP A 199 -0.47 8.20 2.10
CA ASP A 199 -0.88 6.96 2.74
C ASP A 199 -0.41 5.74 1.96
N PHE A 200 -0.46 4.57 2.62
CA PHE A 200 -0.10 3.29 2.06
C PHE A 200 -1.18 2.25 2.35
N MET A 201 -1.62 1.54 1.31
CA MET A 201 -2.59 0.44 1.39
C MET A 201 -1.92 -0.85 0.98
N ALA A 202 -1.72 -1.77 1.91
CA ALA A 202 -1.12 -3.06 1.63
C ALA A 202 -2.13 -4.00 0.94
N TYR A 203 -1.68 -4.74 -0.06
CA TYR A 203 -2.56 -5.65 -0.81
C TYR A 203 -1.91 -6.97 -1.25
N PHE A 204 -0.59 -7.13 -1.09
CA PHE A 204 0.09 -8.31 -1.64
C PHE A 204 1.35 -8.70 -0.86
N ILE A 205 1.56 -10.00 -0.74
CA ILE A 205 2.78 -10.63 -0.23
C ILE A 205 3.34 -11.50 -1.37
N PRO A 206 4.57 -11.26 -1.88
CA PRO A 206 5.12 -12.02 -3.02
C PRO A 206 5.30 -13.52 -2.77
N ASN A 207 5.65 -13.90 -1.55
CA ASN A 207 5.90 -15.30 -1.16
C ASN A 207 5.03 -15.72 0.04
N PRO A 208 3.69 -15.72 -0.10
CA PRO A 208 2.78 -15.94 1.03
C PRO A 208 2.91 -17.36 1.63
N LYS A 209 3.30 -18.35 0.83
CA LYS A 209 3.47 -19.75 1.27
C LYS A 209 4.56 -19.90 2.31
N ASP A 210 5.58 -19.05 2.32
CA ASP A 210 6.66 -19.05 3.33
C ASP A 210 6.14 -18.77 4.74
N TYR A 211 4.93 -18.23 4.86
CA TYR A 211 4.25 -17.90 6.11
C TYR A 211 3.06 -18.83 6.40
N GLY A 212 2.92 -19.94 5.67
CA GLY A 212 1.82 -20.89 5.82
C GLY A 212 0.47 -20.38 5.26
N ILE A 213 0.49 -19.35 4.46
CA ILE A 213 -0.69 -18.71 3.85
C ILE A 213 -1.09 -19.51 2.61
N LYS A 214 -2.39 -19.82 2.46
CA LYS A 214 -2.95 -20.64 1.38
C LYS A 214 -3.85 -19.87 0.42
N THR A 215 -4.36 -18.71 0.84
CA THR A 215 -5.27 -17.90 0.04
C THR A 215 -4.90 -16.42 0.06
N GLN A 216 -5.33 -15.68 -0.95
CA GLN A 216 -5.17 -14.21 -0.99
C GLN A 216 -5.90 -13.54 0.17
N ASP A 217 -7.08 -14.02 0.55
CA ASP A 217 -7.82 -13.51 1.71
C ASP A 217 -7.04 -13.68 3.02
N GLU A 218 -6.39 -14.83 3.20
CA GLU A 218 -5.48 -15.04 4.35
C GLU A 218 -4.27 -14.09 4.31
N SER A 219 -3.72 -13.80 3.11
CA SER A 219 -2.66 -12.81 2.95
C SER A 219 -3.09 -11.42 3.43
N LEU A 220 -4.29 -10.99 3.07
CA LEU A 220 -4.83 -9.70 3.50
C LEU A 220 -5.08 -9.64 5.02
N LYS A 221 -5.55 -10.73 5.61
CA LYS A 221 -5.68 -10.85 7.08
C LYS A 221 -4.33 -10.79 7.77
N PHE A 222 -3.35 -11.52 7.25
CA PHE A 222 -1.99 -11.52 7.80
C PHE A 222 -1.34 -10.14 7.74
N LEU A 223 -1.50 -9.39 6.64
CA LEU A 223 -1.04 -8.01 6.53
C LEU A 223 -1.61 -7.11 7.64
N ARG A 224 -2.90 -7.26 7.97
CA ARG A 224 -3.51 -6.52 9.09
C ARG A 224 -2.93 -6.93 10.44
N GLU A 225 -2.68 -8.22 10.65
CA GLU A 225 -2.05 -8.72 11.88
C GLU A 225 -0.63 -8.16 12.05
N LEU A 226 0.09 -7.92 10.95
CA LEU A 226 1.42 -7.30 10.97
C LEU A 226 1.38 -5.79 11.28
N GLY A 227 0.24 -5.14 11.12
CA GLY A 227 0.06 -3.72 11.41
C GLY A 227 -0.18 -2.84 10.18
N PHE A 228 -0.50 -3.43 9.02
CA PHE A 228 -0.82 -2.66 7.81
C PHE A 228 -2.29 -2.27 7.71
N VAL A 229 -2.54 -1.15 7.06
CA VAL A 229 -3.86 -0.78 6.56
C VAL A 229 -4.14 -1.59 5.29
N THR A 230 -5.32 -2.18 5.20
CA THR A 230 -5.82 -2.92 4.03
C THR A 230 -7.27 -2.52 3.75
N ASN A 231 -7.76 -2.79 2.54
CA ASN A 231 -9.16 -2.54 2.15
C ASN A 231 -10.15 -3.62 2.67
N TYR A 232 -9.91 -4.18 3.86
CA TYR A 232 -10.68 -5.33 4.35
C TYR A 232 -12.21 -5.11 4.41
N LYS A 233 -12.66 -3.87 4.57
CA LYS A 233 -14.09 -3.53 4.58
C LYS A 233 -14.73 -3.59 3.19
N LEU A 234 -13.93 -3.48 2.13
CA LEU A 234 -14.37 -3.41 0.75
C LEU A 234 -13.99 -4.65 -0.07
N ASN A 235 -13.02 -5.42 0.40
CA ASN A 235 -12.61 -6.67 -0.24
C ASN A 235 -13.69 -7.73 -0.01
N THR A 236 -14.06 -8.42 -1.08
CA THR A 236 -15.04 -9.51 -1.03
C THR A 236 -14.46 -10.78 -1.66
N ILE A 237 -15.11 -11.92 -1.39
CA ILE A 237 -14.82 -13.20 -2.02
C ILE A 237 -16.04 -13.59 -2.85
N ALA A 238 -15.81 -13.87 -4.14
CA ALA A 238 -16.82 -14.31 -5.10
C ALA A 238 -16.55 -15.75 -5.54
N SER A 239 -17.61 -16.50 -5.83
CA SER A 239 -17.53 -17.91 -6.26
C SER A 239 -17.84 -18.11 -7.74
N ASN A 240 -18.26 -17.06 -8.45
CA ASN A 240 -18.62 -17.11 -9.87
C ASN A 240 -18.67 -15.70 -10.48
N ALA A 241 -18.80 -15.63 -11.81
CA ALA A 241 -18.84 -14.37 -12.54
C ALA A 241 -20.00 -13.44 -12.10
N GLU A 242 -21.17 -13.98 -11.77
CA GLU A 242 -22.33 -13.19 -11.34
C GLU A 242 -22.05 -12.45 -10.03
N GLU A 243 -21.44 -13.13 -9.06
CA GLU A 243 -21.03 -12.50 -7.79
C GLU A 243 -19.94 -11.46 -8.00
N ILE A 244 -18.97 -11.72 -8.89
CA ILE A 244 -17.93 -10.75 -9.26
C ILE A 244 -18.57 -9.47 -9.80
N ILE A 245 -19.47 -9.61 -10.79
CA ILE A 245 -20.16 -8.48 -11.43
C ILE A 245 -20.96 -7.68 -10.40
N ARG A 246 -21.70 -8.37 -9.52
CA ARG A 246 -22.43 -7.72 -8.42
C ARG A 246 -21.50 -6.89 -7.54
N ASP A 247 -20.38 -7.44 -7.11
CA ASP A 247 -19.45 -6.81 -6.19
C ASP A 247 -18.74 -5.62 -6.85
N ILE A 248 -18.43 -5.71 -8.15
CA ILE A 248 -17.90 -4.58 -8.94
C ILE A 248 -18.91 -3.43 -9.00
N LYS A 249 -20.20 -3.74 -9.24
CA LYS A 249 -21.26 -2.71 -9.26
C LYS A 249 -21.38 -1.99 -7.92
N LEU A 250 -21.35 -2.73 -6.82
CA LEU A 250 -21.39 -2.15 -5.47
C LEU A 250 -20.19 -1.21 -5.21
N LEU A 251 -18.98 -1.61 -5.61
CA LEU A 251 -17.81 -0.74 -5.51
C LEU A 251 -17.95 0.50 -6.38
N GLY A 252 -18.53 0.40 -7.58
CA GLY A 252 -18.82 1.53 -8.45
C GLY A 252 -19.77 2.55 -7.82
N GLU A 253 -20.81 2.08 -7.11
CA GLU A 253 -21.79 2.94 -6.42
C GLU A 253 -21.14 3.74 -5.29
N ILE A 254 -20.27 3.13 -4.50
CA ILE A 254 -19.65 3.79 -3.34
C ILE A 254 -18.38 4.58 -3.69
N ARG A 255 -17.84 4.42 -4.90
CA ARG A 255 -16.57 5.03 -5.33
C ARG A 255 -16.46 6.51 -4.99
N LYS A 256 -17.52 7.29 -5.25
CA LYS A 256 -17.51 8.74 -5.03
C LYS A 256 -17.43 9.12 -3.55
N SER A 257 -17.95 8.27 -2.66
CA SER A 257 -17.96 8.50 -1.21
C SER A 257 -16.67 8.08 -0.51
N LEU A 258 -15.77 7.36 -1.21
CA LEU A 258 -14.50 6.94 -0.63
C LEU A 258 -13.57 8.14 -0.41
N PRO A 259 -12.76 8.14 0.67
CA PRO A 259 -11.82 9.23 0.96
C PRO A 259 -10.59 9.23 0.04
N TYR A 260 -10.47 8.26 -0.85
CA TYR A 260 -9.40 8.10 -1.85
C TYR A 260 -9.99 7.70 -3.20
N GLU A 261 -9.20 7.86 -4.26
CA GLU A 261 -9.59 7.43 -5.60
C GLU A 261 -9.27 5.95 -5.84
N ILE A 262 -10.18 5.29 -6.55
CA ILE A 262 -9.98 3.98 -7.14
C ILE A 262 -10.22 4.07 -8.65
N ASP A 263 -9.43 3.35 -9.45
CA ASP A 263 -9.52 3.37 -10.92
C ASP A 263 -10.01 2.03 -11.50
N GLY A 264 -10.61 1.21 -10.66
CA GLY A 264 -11.16 -0.08 -11.04
C GLY A 264 -11.19 -1.07 -9.89
N VAL A 265 -11.21 -2.34 -10.25
CA VAL A 265 -11.24 -3.48 -9.35
C VAL A 265 -10.18 -4.48 -9.79
N VAL A 266 -9.49 -5.11 -8.83
CA VAL A 266 -8.55 -6.18 -9.07
C VAL A 266 -9.21 -7.51 -8.71
N LEU A 267 -9.18 -8.45 -9.66
CA LEU A 267 -9.63 -9.83 -9.46
C LEU A 267 -8.41 -10.74 -9.34
N LYS A 268 -8.41 -11.58 -8.32
CA LYS A 268 -7.37 -12.60 -8.15
C LYS A 268 -8.03 -13.94 -7.83
N VAL A 269 -7.47 -15.03 -8.34
CA VAL A 269 -7.83 -16.36 -7.88
C VAL A 269 -7.43 -16.47 -6.40
N ASN A 270 -8.38 -16.79 -5.53
CA ASN A 270 -8.17 -16.74 -4.09
C ASN A 270 -7.24 -17.85 -3.59
N ASN A 271 -7.34 -19.07 -4.14
CA ASN A 271 -6.48 -20.19 -3.76
C ASN A 271 -5.12 -20.07 -4.47
N LEU A 272 -4.02 -20.00 -3.68
CA LEU A 272 -2.68 -19.80 -4.21
C LEU A 272 -2.10 -21.00 -4.98
N GLU A 273 -2.54 -22.24 -4.68
CA GLU A 273 -2.17 -23.40 -5.47
C GLU A 273 -2.84 -23.37 -6.84
N ASP A 274 -4.09 -22.94 -6.89
CA ASP A 274 -4.83 -22.76 -8.14
C ASP A 274 -4.22 -21.66 -9.00
N GLU A 275 -3.82 -20.54 -8.39
CA GLU A 275 -3.09 -19.46 -9.07
C GLU A 275 -1.78 -19.98 -9.69
N ASP A 276 -1.00 -20.77 -8.95
CA ASP A 276 0.23 -21.38 -9.47
C ASP A 276 -0.03 -22.35 -10.64
N ARG A 277 -1.11 -23.12 -10.59
CA ARG A 277 -1.50 -24.02 -11.70
C ARG A 277 -1.84 -23.28 -12.97
N LEU A 278 -2.47 -22.12 -12.87
CA LEU A 278 -2.80 -21.26 -14.01
C LEU A 278 -1.52 -20.65 -14.61
N GLY A 279 -0.52 -20.39 -13.78
CA GLY A 279 0.80 -19.89 -14.19
C GLY A 279 0.77 -18.42 -14.59
N TYR A 280 1.86 -17.99 -15.19
CA TYR A 280 2.13 -16.60 -15.53
C TYR A 280 2.51 -16.49 -17.00
N THR A 281 2.16 -15.38 -17.64
CA THR A 281 2.80 -14.92 -18.86
C THR A 281 4.08 -14.15 -18.49
N ALA A 282 4.84 -13.70 -19.48
CA ALA A 282 6.05 -12.90 -19.23
C ALA A 282 5.79 -11.58 -18.45
N ARG A 283 4.54 -11.12 -18.39
CA ARG A 283 4.17 -9.82 -17.79
C ARG A 283 3.00 -9.87 -16.81
N VAL A 284 2.15 -10.87 -16.89
CA VAL A 284 0.90 -10.95 -16.11
C VAL A 284 0.62 -12.37 -15.64
N PRO A 285 -0.06 -12.56 -14.48
CA PRO A 285 -0.67 -13.84 -14.11
C PRO A 285 -1.73 -14.23 -15.16
N ARG A 286 -1.87 -15.51 -15.42
CA ARG A 286 -2.89 -16.05 -16.34
C ARG A 286 -4.25 -16.21 -15.69
#